data_df827ab951d89e3af1c29173a2a4a534
#
_entry.id   df827ab951d89e3af1c29173a2a4a534
#
_cell.length_a   1.000
_cell.length_b   1.000
_cell.length_c   1.000
_cell.angle_alpha   90.00
_cell.angle_beta   90.00
_cell.angle_gamma   90.00
#
_symmetry.space_group_name_H-M   'P 1'
#
loop_
_entity.id
_entity.type
_entity.pdbx_description
1 polymer ?
#
loop_
_entity_poly.entity_id
_entity_poly.type
_entity_poly.pdbx_seq_one_letter_code
_entity_poly.pdbx_strand_id
1 'polypeptide(L)'
;MNVKQLINRAFMQIGDTSQEQYTPYYLLEYYNEGNHLLNALIGQYCPSLATGTFEGTGRGRITLPFQCISILNVKADDAEVDRYQVLNLQTVVFDADKEQKITVDYIKTAGYKMLEDDSGLPAELETLLVDYVVYRVMNLDISGISANMVSALQSINNGLGNNDSVIAEGYWNYGSKRIDYSR
;
A
#
# COMPACT_ATOMS: atom_id res chain seq x y z
N MET A 1 -9.08 -9.92 9.53
CA MET A 1 -10.13 -10.89 9.10
C MET A 1 -9.80 -11.36 7.69
N ASN A 2 -10.29 -12.56 7.26
CA ASN A 2 -10.15 -12.90 5.85
C ASN A 2 -11.21 -12.16 4.99
N VAL A 3 -10.92 -12.03 3.70
CA VAL A 3 -11.74 -11.26 2.75
C VAL A 3 -13.15 -11.81 2.66
N LYS A 4 -13.32 -13.14 2.69
CA LYS A 4 -14.66 -13.80 2.69
C LYS A 4 -15.54 -13.36 3.85
N GLN A 5 -14.97 -13.19 5.04
CA GLN A 5 -15.73 -12.69 6.20
C GLN A 5 -16.17 -11.23 6.00
N LEU A 6 -15.34 -10.40 5.37
CA LEU A 6 -15.69 -9.02 5.04
C LEU A 6 -16.79 -8.97 3.96
N ILE A 7 -16.70 -9.81 2.93
CA ILE A 7 -17.73 -9.96 1.90
C ILE A 7 -19.06 -10.41 2.52
N ASN A 8 -19.04 -11.38 3.47
CA ASN A 8 -20.25 -11.81 4.17
C ASN A 8 -20.86 -10.67 5.02
N ARG A 9 -20.05 -9.81 5.62
CA ARG A 9 -20.56 -8.60 6.30
C ARG A 9 -21.23 -7.64 5.33
N ALA A 10 -20.67 -7.46 4.14
CA ALA A 10 -21.29 -6.64 3.09
C ALA A 10 -22.65 -7.23 2.67
N PHE A 11 -22.76 -8.55 2.48
CA PHE A 11 -24.04 -9.20 2.19
C PHE A 11 -25.09 -8.94 3.27
N MET A 12 -24.71 -8.99 4.56
CA MET A 12 -25.64 -8.67 5.65
C MET A 12 -26.12 -7.21 5.59
N GLN A 13 -25.25 -6.28 5.27
CA GLN A 13 -25.61 -4.85 5.16
C GLN A 13 -26.49 -4.54 3.93
N ILE A 14 -26.26 -5.23 2.81
CA ILE A 14 -27.07 -5.12 1.60
C ILE A 14 -28.45 -5.76 1.78
N GLY A 15 -28.57 -6.72 2.70
CA GLY A 15 -29.79 -7.51 2.94
C GLY A 15 -29.91 -8.75 2.06
N ASP A 16 -28.88 -9.09 1.30
CA ASP A 16 -28.82 -10.28 0.42
C ASP A 16 -28.08 -11.45 1.11
N THR A 17 -28.55 -11.86 2.29
CA THR A 17 -27.90 -12.92 3.09
C THR A 17 -27.97 -14.29 2.44
N SER A 18 -28.95 -14.53 1.57
CA SER A 18 -29.08 -15.75 0.77
C SER A 18 -28.20 -15.77 -0.48
N GLN A 19 -27.56 -14.64 -0.82
CA GLN A 19 -26.69 -14.48 -1.99
C GLN A 19 -27.43 -14.78 -3.31
N GLU A 20 -28.69 -14.40 -3.38
CA GLU A 20 -29.55 -14.64 -4.56
C GLU A 20 -29.41 -13.57 -5.62
N GLN A 21 -29.13 -12.31 -5.21
CA GLN A 21 -28.97 -11.18 -6.13
C GLN A 21 -27.53 -11.03 -6.61
N TYR A 22 -26.57 -11.24 -5.70
CA TYR A 22 -25.14 -11.03 -5.97
C TYR A 22 -24.33 -12.26 -5.60
N THR A 23 -23.25 -12.51 -6.33
CA THR A 23 -22.29 -13.57 -5.98
C THR A 23 -21.16 -13.03 -5.12
N PRO A 24 -20.49 -13.86 -4.30
CA PRO A 24 -19.31 -13.43 -3.53
C PRO A 24 -18.19 -12.86 -4.41
N TYR A 25 -18.02 -13.39 -5.63
CA TYR A 25 -17.03 -12.89 -6.59
C TYR A 25 -17.39 -11.51 -7.16
N TYR A 26 -18.68 -11.20 -7.31
CA TYR A 26 -19.10 -9.87 -7.71
C TYR A 26 -18.77 -8.81 -6.65
N LEU A 27 -19.00 -9.10 -5.38
CA LEU A 27 -18.60 -8.21 -4.29
C LEU A 27 -17.08 -8.14 -4.13
N LEU A 28 -16.37 -9.24 -4.42
CA LEU A 28 -14.90 -9.29 -4.38
C LEU A 28 -14.26 -8.29 -5.36
N GLU A 29 -14.85 -8.06 -6.53
CA GLU A 29 -14.35 -7.05 -7.46
C GLU A 29 -14.40 -5.65 -6.84
N TYR A 30 -15.52 -5.27 -6.22
CA TYR A 30 -15.62 -3.99 -5.52
C TYR A 30 -14.71 -3.92 -4.29
N TYR A 31 -14.53 -5.05 -3.58
CA TYR A 31 -13.56 -5.11 -2.49
C TYR A 31 -12.14 -4.79 -3.00
N ASN A 32 -11.72 -5.39 -4.10
CA ASN A 32 -10.41 -5.14 -4.67
C ASN A 32 -10.26 -3.71 -5.21
N GLU A 33 -11.32 -3.15 -5.81
CA GLU A 33 -11.35 -1.73 -6.20
C GLU A 33 -11.12 -0.81 -4.99
N GLY A 34 -11.86 -1.03 -3.90
CA GLY A 34 -11.71 -0.29 -2.64
C GLY A 34 -10.34 -0.51 -1.99
N ASN A 35 -9.82 -1.74 -2.03
CA ASN A 35 -8.51 -2.07 -1.51
C ASN A 35 -7.38 -1.34 -2.28
N HIS A 36 -7.49 -1.20 -3.59
CA HIS A 36 -6.54 -0.41 -4.38
C HIS A 36 -6.61 1.08 -4.03
N LEU A 37 -7.82 1.65 -3.91
CA LEU A 37 -8.00 3.03 -3.47
C LEU A 37 -7.40 3.24 -2.07
N LEU A 38 -7.73 2.37 -1.12
CA LEU A 38 -7.21 2.45 0.24
C LEU A 38 -5.68 2.38 0.29
N ASN A 39 -5.06 1.50 -0.50
CA ASN A 39 -3.60 1.40 -0.55
C ASN A 39 -2.93 2.66 -1.12
N ALA A 40 -3.54 3.31 -2.11
CA ALA A 40 -3.05 4.60 -2.60
C ALA A 40 -3.10 5.67 -1.49
N LEU A 41 -4.18 5.67 -0.69
CA LEU A 41 -4.33 6.57 0.45
C LEU A 41 -3.36 6.22 1.60
N ILE A 42 -3.12 4.92 1.87
CA ILE A 42 -2.12 4.47 2.86
C ILE A 42 -0.74 5.01 2.47
N GLY A 43 -0.34 4.87 1.20
CA GLY A 43 0.93 5.40 0.71
C GLY A 43 1.08 6.92 0.92
N GLN A 44 -0.02 7.65 0.93
CA GLN A 44 -0.04 9.10 1.09
C GLN A 44 -0.16 9.57 2.54
N TYR A 45 -1.00 8.92 3.35
CA TYR A 45 -1.40 9.42 4.68
C TYR A 45 -0.87 8.59 5.85
N CYS A 46 -0.48 7.33 5.63
CA CYS A 46 0.05 6.44 6.67
C CYS A 46 0.99 5.39 6.06
N PRO A 47 2.13 5.78 5.44
CA PRO A 47 3.02 4.86 4.73
C PRO A 47 3.56 3.73 5.61
N SER A 48 3.69 3.94 6.91
CA SER A 48 4.14 2.92 7.88
C SER A 48 3.30 1.64 7.89
N LEU A 49 2.00 1.72 7.55
CA LEU A 49 1.14 0.54 7.43
C LEU A 49 1.49 -0.35 6.22
N ALA A 50 2.13 0.22 5.20
CA ALA A 50 2.47 -0.49 3.97
C ALA A 50 3.98 -0.68 3.79
N THR A 51 4.82 -0.20 4.72
CA THR A 51 6.28 -0.36 4.63
C THR A 51 6.68 -1.83 4.73
N GLY A 52 7.66 -2.20 3.94
CA GLY A 52 8.33 -3.48 3.98
C GLY A 52 9.81 -3.32 3.72
N THR A 53 10.59 -4.33 4.11
CA THR A 53 12.03 -4.37 3.87
C THR A 53 12.34 -5.62 3.04
N PHE A 54 13.15 -5.46 2.01
CA PHE A 54 13.68 -6.55 1.19
C PHE A 54 15.21 -6.57 1.30
N GLU A 55 15.77 -7.74 1.54
CA GLU A 55 17.22 -7.95 1.57
C GLU A 55 17.66 -8.88 0.44
N GLY A 56 18.80 -8.54 -0.13
CA GLY A 56 19.44 -9.36 -1.15
C GLY A 56 20.89 -8.98 -1.34
N THR A 57 21.57 -9.61 -2.28
CA THR A 57 22.95 -9.30 -2.65
C THR A 57 23.02 -8.89 -4.11
N GLY A 58 23.92 -7.96 -4.43
CA GLY A 58 24.12 -7.51 -5.80
C GLY A 58 25.24 -6.51 -5.94
N ARG A 59 25.67 -6.30 -7.18
CA ARG A 59 26.67 -5.28 -7.53
C ARG A 59 25.94 -4.09 -8.16
N GLY A 60 25.54 -3.11 -7.33
CA GLY A 60 24.88 -1.91 -7.76
C GLY A 60 23.50 -2.11 -8.39
N ARG A 61 22.95 -3.31 -8.29
CA ARG A 61 21.62 -3.61 -8.82
C ARG A 61 20.93 -4.68 -7.98
N ILE A 62 19.65 -4.42 -7.64
CA ILE A 62 18.79 -5.41 -7.00
C ILE A 62 17.37 -5.30 -7.60
N THR A 63 16.77 -6.46 -7.83
CA THR A 63 15.39 -6.53 -8.34
C THR A 63 14.51 -7.18 -7.27
N LEU A 64 13.49 -6.47 -6.83
CA LEU A 64 12.49 -7.01 -5.92
C LEU A 64 11.63 -8.05 -6.66
N PRO A 65 11.15 -9.10 -5.99
CA PRO A 65 10.29 -10.12 -6.60
C PRO A 65 8.87 -9.63 -6.91
N PHE A 66 8.57 -8.38 -6.60
CA PHE A 66 7.26 -7.73 -6.77
C PHE A 66 7.47 -6.25 -7.14
N GLN A 67 6.41 -5.63 -7.68
CA GLN A 67 6.37 -4.18 -7.84
C GLN A 67 5.99 -3.51 -6.50
N CYS A 68 6.54 -2.34 -6.25
CA CYS A 68 6.21 -1.52 -5.08
C CYS A 68 5.62 -0.17 -5.53
N ILE A 69 4.98 0.55 -4.61
CA ILE A 69 4.49 1.91 -4.87
C ILE A 69 5.69 2.87 -4.91
N SER A 70 6.61 2.73 -3.97
CA SER A 70 7.78 3.59 -3.81
C SER A 70 8.90 2.87 -3.09
N ILE A 71 10.13 3.28 -3.36
CA ILE A 71 11.33 2.94 -2.58
C ILE A 71 11.56 4.10 -1.59
N LEU A 72 11.66 3.78 -0.32
CA LEU A 72 11.88 4.74 0.76
C LEU A 72 13.36 4.96 1.03
N ASN A 73 14.11 3.86 1.11
CA ASN A 73 15.52 3.89 1.44
C ASN A 73 16.25 2.70 0.80
N VAL A 74 17.53 2.90 0.51
CA VAL A 74 18.42 1.84 0.01
C VAL A 74 19.69 1.88 0.83
N LYS A 75 20.12 0.72 1.36
CA LYS A 75 21.37 0.55 2.08
C LYS A 75 22.22 -0.50 1.39
N ALA A 76 23.52 -0.27 1.34
CA ALA A 76 24.51 -1.20 0.86
C ALA A 76 25.54 -1.46 1.96
N ASP A 77 25.70 -2.71 2.42
CA ASP A 77 26.52 -3.06 3.59
C ASP A 77 26.21 -2.15 4.81
N ASP A 78 24.91 -1.94 5.08
CA ASP A 78 24.35 -1.07 6.15
C ASP A 78 24.61 0.44 6.00
N ALA A 79 25.31 0.89 4.95
CA ALA A 79 25.48 2.30 4.62
C ALA A 79 24.38 2.80 3.69
N GLU A 80 23.85 4.01 3.93
CA GLU A 80 22.86 4.62 3.06
C GLU A 80 23.44 4.91 1.67
N VAL A 81 22.64 4.63 0.64
CA VAL A 81 22.95 4.92 -0.77
C VAL A 81 22.29 6.22 -1.15
N ASP A 82 23.08 7.31 -1.21
CA ASP A 82 22.55 8.66 -1.50
C ASP A 82 21.96 8.83 -2.89
N ARG A 83 22.43 8.03 -3.86
CA ARG A 83 22.02 8.15 -5.28
C ARG A 83 21.69 6.79 -5.84
N TYR A 84 20.44 6.61 -6.21
CA TYR A 84 19.96 5.42 -6.92
C TYR A 84 18.86 5.78 -7.91
N GLN A 85 18.64 4.89 -8.87
CA GLN A 85 17.53 4.96 -9.82
C GLN A 85 16.59 3.78 -9.57
N VAL A 86 15.30 4.02 -9.74
CA VAL A 86 14.28 2.99 -9.67
C VAL A 86 13.70 2.74 -11.06
N LEU A 87 13.85 1.51 -11.54
CA LEU A 87 13.35 1.09 -12.83
C LEU A 87 12.11 0.20 -12.64
N ASN A 88 11.02 0.54 -13.34
CA ASN A 88 9.77 -0.23 -13.37
C ASN A 88 9.16 -0.49 -11.97
N LEU A 89 9.40 0.40 -10.99
CA LEU A 89 8.94 0.26 -9.61
C LEU A 89 9.36 -1.07 -8.95
N GLN A 90 10.44 -1.67 -9.42
CA GLN A 90 10.87 -3.01 -9.01
C GLN A 90 12.40 -3.16 -8.89
N THR A 91 13.16 -2.49 -9.73
CA THR A 91 14.61 -2.64 -9.77
C THR A 91 15.27 -1.36 -9.28
N VAL A 92 16.14 -1.48 -8.29
CA VAL A 92 17.01 -0.41 -7.80
C VAL A 92 18.38 -0.55 -8.45
N VAL A 93 18.94 0.55 -8.96
CA VAL A 93 20.26 0.61 -9.57
C VAL A 93 21.05 1.78 -8.96
N PHE A 94 22.30 1.52 -8.57
CA PHE A 94 23.24 2.51 -8.04
C PHE A 94 24.67 2.13 -8.38
N ASP A 95 25.62 3.03 -8.18
CA ASP A 95 27.03 2.77 -8.44
C ASP A 95 27.65 1.90 -7.33
N ALA A 96 28.26 0.77 -7.70
CA ALA A 96 28.97 -0.11 -6.78
C ALA A 96 30.13 -0.84 -7.45
N ASP A 97 31.29 -0.86 -6.79
CA ASP A 97 32.51 -1.51 -7.28
C ASP A 97 32.53 -3.01 -7.00
N LYS A 98 31.87 -3.46 -5.98
CA LYS A 98 31.83 -4.85 -5.50
C LYS A 98 30.42 -5.33 -5.23
N GLU A 99 30.27 -6.62 -5.04
CA GLU A 99 29.04 -7.22 -4.53
C GLU A 99 28.85 -6.86 -3.06
N GLN A 100 27.61 -6.46 -2.69
CA GLN A 100 27.26 -5.97 -1.36
C GLN A 100 25.93 -6.57 -0.92
N LYS A 101 25.70 -6.62 0.40
CA LYS A 101 24.34 -6.82 0.96
C LYS A 101 23.55 -5.55 0.70
N ILE A 102 22.40 -5.67 0.06
CA ILE A 102 21.52 -4.56 -0.26
C ILE A 102 20.22 -4.73 0.54
N THR A 103 19.86 -3.71 1.27
CA THR A 103 18.59 -3.61 1.99
C THR A 103 17.76 -2.50 1.36
N VAL A 104 16.53 -2.80 0.98
CA VAL A 104 15.61 -1.86 0.35
C VAL A 104 14.35 -1.75 1.20
N ASP A 105 14.09 -0.55 1.73
CA ASP A 105 12.84 -0.21 2.39
C ASP A 105 11.87 0.35 1.33
N TYR A 106 10.65 -0.20 1.28
CA TYR A 106 9.70 0.11 0.22
C TYR A 106 8.26 0.18 0.74
N ILE A 107 7.39 0.83 -0.02
CA ILE A 107 5.94 0.79 0.19
C ILE A 107 5.34 -0.29 -0.71
N LYS A 108 4.63 -1.23 -0.09
CA LYS A 108 3.97 -2.35 -0.77
C LYS A 108 2.86 -1.87 -1.70
N THR A 109 2.70 -2.54 -2.85
CA THR A 109 1.45 -2.45 -3.61
C THR A 109 0.38 -3.35 -2.97
N ALA A 110 -0.89 -2.92 -3.05
CA ALA A 110 -1.99 -3.85 -2.81
C ALA A 110 -2.01 -4.89 -3.92
N GLY A 111 -1.77 -6.14 -3.57
CA GLY A 111 -2.09 -7.25 -4.44
C GLY A 111 -3.61 -7.41 -4.58
N TYR A 112 -4.05 -8.01 -5.70
CA TYR A 112 -5.41 -8.50 -5.83
C TYR A 112 -5.66 -9.57 -4.76
N LYS A 113 -6.75 -9.45 -4.02
CA LYS A 113 -7.12 -10.36 -2.94
C LYS A 113 -8.13 -11.39 -3.42
N MET A 114 -7.94 -12.63 -2.95
CA MET A 114 -8.91 -13.71 -3.11
C MET A 114 -9.74 -13.84 -1.82
N LEU A 115 -10.84 -14.60 -1.88
CA LEU A 115 -11.75 -14.75 -0.74
C LEU A 115 -11.08 -15.32 0.53
N GLU A 116 -10.13 -16.21 0.37
CA GLU A 116 -9.44 -16.87 1.49
C GLU A 116 -8.24 -16.10 2.03
N ASP A 117 -7.84 -15.01 1.36
CA ASP A 117 -6.72 -14.18 1.79
C ASP A 117 -7.07 -13.40 3.06
N ASP A 118 -6.06 -13.12 3.89
CA ASP A 118 -6.19 -12.17 4.98
C ASP A 118 -6.23 -10.73 4.40
N SER A 119 -7.07 -9.87 4.97
CA SER A 119 -7.11 -8.45 4.59
C SER A 119 -5.77 -7.77 4.87
N GLY A 120 -5.13 -8.13 5.99
CA GLY A 120 -3.89 -7.51 6.47
C GLY A 120 -4.09 -6.09 6.99
N LEU A 121 -5.33 -5.66 7.22
CA LEU A 121 -5.69 -4.29 7.59
C LEU A 121 -6.17 -4.21 9.06
N PRO A 122 -6.00 -3.06 9.72
CA PRO A 122 -6.69 -2.74 10.97
C PRO A 122 -8.22 -2.82 10.82
N ALA A 123 -8.91 -3.23 11.90
CA ALA A 123 -10.35 -3.45 11.90
C ALA A 123 -11.17 -2.21 11.45
N GLU A 124 -10.68 -1.02 11.75
CA GLU A 124 -11.30 0.24 11.32
C GLU A 124 -11.31 0.37 9.80
N LEU A 125 -10.18 0.09 9.16
CA LEU A 125 -10.04 0.14 7.69
C LEU A 125 -10.81 -1.01 7.01
N GLU A 126 -10.88 -2.20 7.64
CA GLU A 126 -11.71 -3.30 7.17
C GLU A 126 -13.20 -2.89 7.12
N THR A 127 -13.68 -2.17 8.13
CA THR A 127 -15.07 -1.69 8.17
C THR A 127 -15.35 -0.70 7.02
N LEU A 128 -14.45 0.24 6.77
CA LEU A 128 -14.57 1.21 5.67
C LEU A 128 -14.53 0.52 4.29
N LEU A 129 -13.78 -0.58 4.14
CA LEU A 129 -13.82 -1.39 2.92
C LEU A 129 -15.16 -2.11 2.73
N VAL A 130 -15.76 -2.62 3.81
CA VAL A 130 -17.11 -3.21 3.75
C VAL A 130 -18.12 -2.15 3.32
N ASP A 131 -18.08 -0.96 3.93
CA ASP A 131 -18.95 0.15 3.55
C ASP A 131 -18.73 0.57 2.08
N TYR A 132 -17.48 0.59 1.62
CA TYR A 132 -17.18 0.85 0.21
C TYR A 132 -17.87 -0.15 -0.72
N VAL A 133 -17.76 -1.45 -0.43
CA VAL A 133 -18.43 -2.51 -1.21
C VAL A 133 -19.94 -2.30 -1.25
N VAL A 134 -20.56 -2.04 -0.07
CA VAL A 134 -22.01 -1.81 0.04
C VAL A 134 -22.44 -0.61 -0.82
N TYR A 135 -21.74 0.52 -0.70
CA TYR A 135 -22.05 1.73 -1.46
C TYR A 135 -21.90 1.52 -2.98
N ARG A 136 -20.87 0.77 -3.41
CA ARG A 136 -20.66 0.44 -4.82
C ARG A 136 -21.78 -0.44 -5.37
N VAL A 137 -22.14 -1.49 -4.64
CA VAL A 137 -23.24 -2.40 -5.02
C VAL A 137 -24.58 -1.67 -5.09
N MET A 138 -24.85 -0.78 -4.12
CA MET A 138 -26.07 0.02 -4.06
C MET A 138 -26.04 1.26 -4.96
N ASN A 139 -24.97 1.48 -5.70
CA ASN A 139 -24.75 2.65 -6.57
C ASN A 139 -24.90 4.00 -5.84
N LEU A 140 -24.36 4.07 -4.62
CA LEU A 140 -24.34 5.28 -3.80
C LEU A 140 -23.03 6.07 -4.01
N ASP A 141 -23.02 7.34 -3.56
CA ASP A 141 -21.82 8.19 -3.62
C ASP A 141 -20.78 7.75 -2.59
N ILE A 142 -19.57 7.41 -3.06
CA ILE A 142 -18.44 6.95 -2.26
C ILE A 142 -17.55 8.08 -1.71
N SER A 143 -17.81 9.32 -2.04
CA SER A 143 -16.96 10.46 -1.65
C SER A 143 -16.80 10.57 -0.13
N GLY A 144 -17.87 10.35 0.62
CA GLY A 144 -17.86 10.32 2.07
C GLY A 144 -17.01 9.21 2.66
N ILE A 145 -16.99 8.01 2.02
CA ILE A 145 -16.16 6.87 2.48
C ILE A 145 -14.69 7.16 2.25
N SER A 146 -14.33 7.73 1.10
CA SER A 146 -12.94 8.13 0.82
C SER A 146 -12.44 9.16 1.83
N ALA A 147 -13.26 10.13 2.21
CA ALA A 147 -12.93 11.10 3.26
C ALA A 147 -12.75 10.43 4.63
N ASN A 148 -13.60 9.46 4.98
CA ASN A 148 -13.49 8.69 6.22
C ASN A 148 -12.20 7.82 6.22
N MET A 149 -11.82 7.20 5.09
CA MET A 149 -10.55 6.47 4.96
C MET A 149 -9.36 7.39 5.23
N VAL A 150 -9.33 8.60 4.68
CA VAL A 150 -8.28 9.58 4.94
C VAL A 150 -8.21 9.94 6.42
N SER A 151 -9.37 10.24 7.03
CA SER A 151 -9.45 10.59 8.46
C SER A 151 -8.97 9.46 9.37
N ALA A 152 -9.35 8.21 9.06
CA ALA A 152 -8.90 7.03 9.80
C ALA A 152 -7.38 6.83 9.67
N LEU A 153 -6.82 6.96 8.46
CA LEU A 153 -5.38 6.85 8.23
C LEU A 153 -4.59 7.92 8.96
N GLN A 154 -5.06 9.17 8.95
CA GLN A 154 -4.44 10.25 9.72
C GLN A 154 -4.49 9.99 11.23
N SER A 155 -5.60 9.45 11.74
CA SER A 155 -5.75 9.07 13.14
C SER A 155 -4.76 7.95 13.53
N ILE A 156 -4.64 6.92 12.69
CA ILE A 156 -3.69 5.82 12.88
C ILE A 156 -2.25 6.36 12.87
N ASN A 157 -1.91 7.19 11.88
CA ASN A 157 -0.57 7.78 11.76
C ASN A 157 -0.21 8.62 12.98
N ASN A 158 -1.13 9.43 13.48
CA ASN A 158 -0.93 10.22 14.69
C ASN A 158 -0.76 9.35 15.95
N GLY A 159 -1.43 8.19 16.00
CA GLY A 159 -1.33 7.22 17.10
C GLY A 159 -0.01 6.44 17.11
N LEU A 160 0.63 6.27 15.95
CA LEU A 160 1.91 5.57 15.82
C LEU A 160 3.11 6.40 16.32
N GLY A 161 2.90 7.70 16.55
CA GLY A 161 3.88 8.63 17.12
C GLY A 161 4.76 9.35 16.11
N ASN A 162 5.36 10.46 16.55
CA ASN A 162 6.07 11.43 15.72
C ASN A 162 7.30 10.93 14.93
N ASN A 163 7.68 9.68 15.06
CA ASN A 163 8.79 9.13 14.26
C ASN A 163 8.42 9.00 12.76
N ASP A 164 7.13 8.96 12.43
CA ASP A 164 6.66 8.79 11.05
C ASP A 164 6.53 10.11 10.28
N SER A 165 6.54 11.26 10.95
CA SER A 165 6.56 12.57 10.27
C SER A 165 7.82 12.77 9.42
N VAL A 166 8.93 12.17 9.82
CA VAL A 166 10.20 12.19 9.07
C VAL A 166 10.09 11.36 7.79
N ILE A 167 9.34 10.25 7.84
CA ILE A 167 9.09 9.40 6.67
C ILE A 167 8.15 10.10 5.68
N ALA A 168 7.10 10.76 6.19
CA ALA A 168 6.14 11.49 5.34
C ALA A 168 6.79 12.70 4.64
N GLU A 169 7.65 13.46 5.30
CA GLU A 169 8.44 14.53 4.68
C GLU A 169 9.46 13.99 3.67
N GLY A 170 10.09 12.86 3.95
CA GLY A 170 10.97 12.16 3.04
C GLY A 170 10.27 11.69 1.77
N TYR A 171 9.01 11.27 1.87
CA TYR A 171 8.20 10.75 0.75
C TYR A 171 8.04 11.76 -0.39
N TRP A 172 7.83 13.05 -0.09
CA TRP A 172 7.73 14.12 -1.09
C TRP A 172 9.07 14.57 -1.65
N ASN A 173 10.16 14.44 -0.89
CA ASN A 173 11.48 14.88 -1.31
C ASN A 173 12.22 13.85 -2.18
N TYR A 174 11.93 12.55 -2.06
CA TYR A 174 12.63 11.50 -2.81
C TYR A 174 12.18 11.40 -4.28
N GLY A 175 10.93 11.75 -4.60
CA GLY A 175 10.44 11.80 -5.98
C GLY A 175 10.85 13.06 -6.77
N SER A 176 11.38 14.09 -6.09
CA SER A 176 11.65 15.39 -6.69
C SER A 176 13.12 15.83 -6.70
N LYS A 177 14.07 15.01 -6.30
CA LYS A 177 15.48 15.30 -6.56
C LYS A 177 15.74 15.24 -8.08
N ARG A 178 15.38 16.33 -8.77
CA ARG A 178 15.81 16.59 -10.14
C ARG A 178 17.32 16.47 -10.19
N ILE A 179 17.80 15.57 -11.00
CA ILE A 179 19.21 15.56 -11.43
C ILE A 179 19.40 16.85 -12.21
N ASP A 180 20.18 17.78 -11.66
CA ASP A 180 20.59 18.97 -12.35
C ASP A 180 21.63 18.58 -13.42
N TYR A 181 21.22 18.56 -14.68
CA TYR A 181 22.08 18.26 -15.84
C TYR A 181 22.91 19.47 -16.29
N SER A 182 23.11 20.48 -15.44
CA SER A 182 23.94 21.60 -15.76
C SER A 182 25.39 21.39 -15.27
N ARG A 183 26.16 20.56 -16.00
CA ARG A 183 27.62 20.72 -16.24
C ARG A 183 28.08 19.78 -17.32
#